data_558293305f0653e14600b82c7f6e4a38
#
_entry.id   558293305f0653e14600b82c7f6e4a38
#
_cell.length_a   1.000
_cell.length_b   1.000
_cell.length_c   1.000
_cell.angle_alpha   90.00
_cell.angle_beta   90.00
_cell.angle_gamma   90.00
#
_symmetry.space_group_name_H-M   'P 1'
#
loop_
_entity.id
_entity.type
_entity.pdbx_description
1 polymer ?
#
loop_
_entity_poly.entity_id
_entity_poly.type
_entity_poly.pdbx_seq_one_letter_code
_entity_poly.pdbx_strand_id
1 'polypeptide(L)'
;MVRPLLVVATLCFATPLLAQSPPASSPTPAPTPAKQSDAASSPAKSIGMFAYPKNQQSADQQLKDENECFASAKQQSGVDPQAPPPAAKTEEQKKAEQKAAADNAEQAKGGRVKGAARGAAGGAAVGAIADDEAGKGAAAGAAAGTMVGGAKQRRANKASKQQAAQATAQQQQQQEAQAGAAYQQGIDTFKRPFSACMEARGYSIK
;
A
#
# COMPACT_ATOMS: atom_id res chain seq x y z
N MET A 1 20.74 47.48 -21.48
CA MET A 1 20.09 48.19 -20.36
C MET A 1 20.89 47.91 -19.09
N VAL A 2 21.22 48.97 -18.40
CA VAL A 2 22.32 49.24 -17.48
C VAL A 2 22.20 48.48 -16.14
N ARG A 3 23.27 47.78 -15.72
CA ARG A 3 23.46 47.26 -14.33
C ARG A 3 24.10 48.35 -13.49
N PRO A 4 23.62 48.65 -12.29
CA PRO A 4 24.43 49.38 -11.31
C PRO A 4 25.24 48.45 -10.45
N LEU A 5 26.55 48.67 -10.40
CA LEU A 5 27.49 48.19 -9.40
C LEU A 5 27.18 48.89 -8.06
N LEU A 6 27.03 48.08 -7.00
CA LEU A 6 27.04 48.55 -5.62
C LEU A 6 28.37 48.16 -4.98
N VAL A 7 29.20 49.14 -4.78
CA VAL A 7 30.45 49.10 -4.03
C VAL A 7 30.08 49.15 -2.55
N VAL A 8 30.42 48.11 -1.76
CA VAL A 8 30.31 48.17 -0.32
C VAL A 8 31.71 48.29 0.29
N ALA A 9 31.89 49.40 0.96
CA ALA A 9 33.11 49.82 1.62
C ALA A 9 33.38 48.94 2.87
N THR A 10 34.61 48.43 2.92
CA THR A 10 35.15 47.67 4.06
C THR A 10 35.60 48.66 5.14
N LEU A 11 34.95 48.63 6.29
CA LEU A 11 35.44 49.30 7.49
C LEU A 11 36.26 48.31 8.33
N CYS A 12 37.57 48.51 8.40
CA CYS A 12 38.48 47.85 9.34
C CYS A 12 38.34 48.47 10.73
N PHE A 13 37.82 47.75 11.69
CA PHE A 13 37.95 48.07 13.10
C PHE A 13 39.09 47.28 13.71
N ALA A 14 40.15 48.00 14.08
CA ALA A 14 41.27 47.49 14.89
C ALA A 14 40.85 47.50 16.36
N THR A 15 40.81 46.35 17.01
CA THR A 15 40.63 46.24 18.47
C THR A 15 41.94 45.86 19.13
N PRO A 16 42.32 46.49 20.28
CA PRO A 16 43.59 46.23 20.95
C PRO A 16 43.56 44.92 21.71
N LEU A 17 44.67 44.20 21.63
CA LEU A 17 44.99 42.95 22.27
C LEU A 17 45.26 43.21 23.78
N LEU A 18 44.30 42.86 24.64
CA LEU A 18 44.54 42.76 26.10
C LEU A 18 44.91 41.31 26.39
N ALA A 19 46.15 41.12 26.78
CA ALA A 19 46.69 39.87 27.26
C ALA A 19 46.03 39.49 28.59
N GLN A 20 45.22 38.45 28.61
CA GLN A 20 44.70 37.81 29.82
C GLN A 20 45.44 36.49 30.06
N SER A 21 46.06 36.39 31.23
CA SER A 21 46.73 35.18 31.74
C SER A 21 45.74 34.02 31.86
N PRO A 22 46.16 32.76 31.59
CA PRO A 22 45.28 31.62 31.71
C PRO A 22 44.97 31.31 33.17
N PRO A 23 43.71 31.10 33.57
CA PRO A 23 43.38 30.53 34.85
C PRO A 23 43.72 29.05 34.91
N ALA A 24 44.22 28.63 36.08
CA ALA A 24 44.62 27.28 36.39
C ALA A 24 43.55 26.22 36.06
N SER A 25 43.99 25.16 35.41
CA SER A 25 43.18 23.99 35.05
C SER A 25 42.68 23.29 36.31
N SER A 26 41.37 23.41 36.57
CA SER A 26 40.68 22.50 37.49
C SER A 26 40.52 21.14 36.82
N PRO A 27 40.69 20.02 37.52
CA PRO A 27 40.53 18.70 36.93
C PRO A 27 39.07 18.51 36.49
N THR A 28 38.88 18.28 35.19
CA THR A 28 37.60 17.88 34.60
C THR A 28 37.15 16.59 35.28
N PRO A 29 35.94 16.54 35.87
CA PRO A 29 35.38 15.28 36.33
C PRO A 29 35.18 14.37 35.11
N ALA A 30 35.59 13.10 35.23
CA ALA A 30 35.36 12.08 34.23
C ALA A 30 33.87 12.01 33.89
N PRO A 31 33.51 11.83 32.60
CA PRO A 31 32.12 11.72 32.23
C PRO A 31 31.51 10.50 32.93
N THR A 32 30.62 10.75 33.86
CA THR A 32 29.73 9.75 34.43
C THR A 32 28.97 9.12 33.26
N PRO A 33 28.94 7.77 33.14
CA PRO A 33 28.12 7.16 32.11
C PRO A 33 26.67 7.60 32.30
N ALA A 34 26.20 8.45 31.40
CA ALA A 34 24.80 8.88 31.37
C ALA A 34 23.96 7.63 31.39
N LYS A 35 23.15 7.43 32.44
CA LYS A 35 22.04 6.49 32.45
C LYS A 35 21.34 6.67 31.14
N GLN A 36 21.33 5.61 30.33
CA GLN A 36 20.41 5.49 29.21
C GLN A 36 18.99 5.60 29.78
N SER A 37 18.46 6.80 29.75
CA SER A 37 17.05 7.05 30.01
C SER A 37 16.30 6.16 29.04
N ASP A 38 15.45 5.29 29.58
CA ASP A 38 14.57 4.43 28.83
C ASP A 38 13.97 5.22 27.68
N ALA A 39 14.31 4.81 26.48
CA ALA A 39 14.10 5.53 25.25
C ALA A 39 12.61 5.87 25.08
N ALA A 40 12.22 7.08 25.37
CA ALA A 40 11.15 7.71 24.61
C ALA A 40 11.49 7.45 23.16
N SER A 41 10.65 6.66 22.48
CA SER A 41 10.98 6.06 21.17
C SER A 41 11.43 7.14 20.21
N SER A 42 12.73 7.13 19.89
CA SER A 42 13.32 8.07 18.93
C SER A 42 12.46 8.10 17.64
N PRO A 43 11.99 9.27 17.20
CA PRO A 43 11.23 9.39 15.98
C PRO A 43 11.96 8.81 14.76
N ALA A 44 13.28 8.96 14.69
CA ALA A 44 14.12 8.37 13.65
C ALA A 44 13.97 6.85 13.61
N LYS A 45 14.01 6.20 14.78
CA LYS A 45 13.89 4.75 14.90
C LYS A 45 12.52 4.23 14.44
N SER A 46 11.45 5.01 14.64
CA SER A 46 10.10 4.61 14.21
C SER A 46 9.97 4.46 12.69
N ILE A 47 10.84 5.11 11.93
CA ILE A 47 10.91 5.04 10.46
C ILE A 47 12.08 4.20 9.93
N GLY A 48 12.71 3.44 10.84
CA GLY A 48 13.84 2.58 10.51
C GLY A 48 15.13 3.33 10.18
N MET A 49 15.33 4.53 10.74
CA MET A 49 16.53 5.34 10.58
C MET A 49 17.23 5.51 11.93
N PHE A 50 18.54 5.65 11.88
CA PHE A 50 19.36 5.85 13.08
C PHE A 50 20.19 7.12 12.92
N ALA A 51 20.08 8.02 13.89
CA ALA A 51 20.84 9.25 13.95
C ALA A 51 22.05 9.09 14.88
N TYR A 52 23.23 9.39 14.36
CA TYR A 52 24.49 9.34 15.11
C TYR A 52 25.08 10.75 15.22
N PRO A 53 25.30 11.27 16.44
CA PRO A 53 25.86 12.60 16.63
C PRO A 53 27.32 12.64 16.17
N LYS A 54 27.68 13.69 15.39
CA LYS A 54 29.05 13.94 14.96
C LYS A 54 29.80 14.91 15.87
N ASN A 55 29.06 15.76 16.60
CA ASN A 55 29.60 16.89 17.38
C ASN A 55 29.32 16.73 18.87
N GLN A 56 29.29 15.50 19.40
CA GLN A 56 29.09 15.22 20.83
C GLN A 56 27.77 15.77 21.42
N GLN A 57 26.72 15.85 20.56
CA GLN A 57 25.39 16.25 21.03
C GLN A 57 24.89 15.27 22.11
N SER A 58 24.20 15.79 23.13
CA SER A 58 23.59 14.96 24.17
C SER A 58 22.36 14.20 23.64
N ALA A 59 21.97 13.15 24.36
CA ALA A 59 20.78 12.39 24.01
C ALA A 59 19.51 13.25 24.01
N ASP A 60 19.39 14.18 24.96
CA ASP A 60 18.24 15.10 25.05
C ASP A 60 18.23 16.08 23.87
N GLN A 61 19.38 16.57 23.45
CA GLN A 61 19.50 17.42 22.27
C GLN A 61 19.15 16.63 21.01
N GLN A 62 19.60 15.39 20.89
CA GLN A 62 19.25 14.53 19.76
C GLN A 62 17.74 14.32 19.65
N LEU A 63 17.06 13.98 20.75
CA LEU A 63 15.61 13.80 20.77
C LEU A 63 14.86 15.07 20.36
N LYS A 64 15.31 16.23 20.82
CA LYS A 64 14.74 17.52 20.43
C LYS A 64 14.90 17.76 18.93
N ASP A 65 16.11 17.58 18.41
CA ASP A 65 16.44 17.76 16.99
C ASP A 65 15.68 16.77 16.12
N GLU A 66 15.56 15.50 16.54
CA GLU A 66 14.74 14.49 15.84
C GLU A 66 13.27 14.90 15.77
N ASN A 67 12.67 15.37 16.87
CA ASN A 67 11.28 15.81 16.89
C ASN A 67 11.03 17.01 15.97
N GLU A 68 11.91 18.01 16.02
CA GLU A 68 11.80 19.19 15.17
C GLU A 68 11.97 18.83 13.69
N CYS A 69 12.97 18.00 13.35
CA CYS A 69 13.17 17.52 11.99
C CYS A 69 12.01 16.63 11.50
N PHE A 70 11.45 15.83 12.39
CA PHE A 70 10.29 15.00 12.09
C PHE A 70 9.05 15.84 11.75
N ALA A 71 8.77 16.87 12.56
CA ALA A 71 7.67 17.79 12.30
C ALA A 71 7.86 18.55 10.98
N SER A 72 9.07 19.03 10.71
CA SER A 72 9.42 19.70 9.47
C SER A 72 9.27 18.77 8.24
N ALA A 73 9.76 17.53 8.34
CA ALA A 73 9.66 16.56 7.27
C ALA A 73 8.20 16.17 6.99
N LYS A 74 7.36 16.06 8.04
CA LYS A 74 5.93 15.82 7.91
C LYS A 74 5.23 16.95 7.15
N GLN A 75 5.56 18.20 7.45
CA GLN A 75 5.01 19.35 6.73
C GLN A 75 5.45 19.39 5.26
N GLN A 76 6.72 19.08 4.98
CA GLN A 76 7.28 19.13 3.62
C GLN A 76 6.79 17.97 2.74
N SER A 77 6.69 16.78 3.29
CA SER A 77 6.29 15.58 2.55
C SER A 77 4.78 15.39 2.47
N GLY A 78 4.02 15.98 3.40
CA GLY A 78 2.60 15.70 3.59
C GLY A 78 2.31 14.28 4.10
N VAL A 79 3.33 13.52 4.48
CA VAL A 79 3.23 12.13 4.92
C VAL A 79 3.42 12.04 6.43
N ASP A 80 2.54 11.30 7.08
CA ASP A 80 2.69 10.94 8.49
C ASP A 80 3.17 9.50 8.61
N PRO A 81 4.46 9.26 8.87
CA PRO A 81 4.97 7.90 8.96
C PRO A 81 4.53 7.15 10.23
N GLN A 82 3.96 7.87 11.21
CA GLN A 82 3.37 7.27 12.40
C GLN A 82 1.90 6.88 12.20
N ALA A 83 1.29 7.31 11.09
CA ALA A 83 -0.03 6.83 10.73
C ALA A 83 0.02 5.32 10.45
N PRO A 84 -0.99 4.57 10.91
CA PRO A 84 -1.03 3.14 10.63
C PRO A 84 -1.06 2.92 9.11
N PRO A 85 -0.37 1.86 8.62
CA PRO A 85 -0.47 1.50 7.21
C PRO A 85 -1.94 1.32 6.82
N PRO A 86 -2.29 1.53 5.53
CA PRO A 86 -3.64 1.27 5.06
C PRO A 86 -4.10 -0.11 5.52
N ALA A 87 -5.23 -0.17 6.21
CA ALA A 87 -5.74 -1.41 6.75
C ALA A 87 -5.97 -2.42 5.61
N ALA A 88 -5.24 -3.52 5.63
CA ALA A 88 -5.54 -4.63 4.74
C ALA A 88 -6.94 -5.16 5.04
N LYS A 89 -7.69 -5.53 4.01
CA LYS A 89 -9.00 -6.15 4.21
C LYS A 89 -8.86 -7.44 5.00
N THR A 90 -9.76 -7.68 5.94
CA THR A 90 -9.78 -8.94 6.68
C THR A 90 -10.09 -10.10 5.73
N GLU A 91 -9.66 -11.31 6.09
CA GLU A 91 -9.97 -12.51 5.30
C GLU A 91 -11.47 -12.74 5.13
N GLU A 92 -12.26 -12.34 6.12
CA GLU A 92 -13.73 -12.39 6.04
C GLU A 92 -14.27 -11.42 5.01
N GLN A 93 -13.78 -10.18 4.98
CA GLN A 93 -14.15 -9.19 3.97
C GLN A 93 -13.77 -9.64 2.56
N LYS A 94 -12.56 -10.17 2.39
CA LYS A 94 -12.10 -10.72 1.11
C LYS A 94 -13.00 -11.86 0.62
N LYS A 95 -13.32 -12.80 1.49
CA LYS A 95 -14.21 -13.92 1.18
C LYS A 95 -15.64 -13.46 0.87
N ALA A 96 -16.14 -12.46 1.61
CA ALA A 96 -17.47 -11.89 1.36
C ALA A 96 -17.54 -11.22 -0.03
N GLU A 97 -16.52 -10.45 -0.43
CA GLU A 97 -16.43 -9.84 -1.75
C GLU A 97 -16.33 -10.88 -2.87
N GLN A 98 -15.50 -11.91 -2.71
CA GLN A 98 -15.38 -13.01 -3.66
C GLN A 98 -16.70 -13.77 -3.83
N LYS A 99 -17.39 -14.02 -2.70
CA LYS A 99 -18.71 -14.65 -2.72
C LYS A 99 -19.73 -13.77 -3.42
N ALA A 100 -19.79 -12.48 -3.10
CA ALA A 100 -20.69 -11.54 -3.76
C ALA A 100 -20.43 -11.45 -5.27
N ALA A 101 -19.18 -11.42 -5.69
CA ALA A 101 -18.80 -11.44 -7.10
C ALA A 101 -19.24 -12.74 -7.79
N ALA A 102 -19.06 -13.89 -7.12
CA ALA A 102 -19.52 -15.18 -7.62
C ALA A 102 -21.05 -15.26 -7.73
N ASP A 103 -21.78 -14.71 -6.76
CA ASP A 103 -23.25 -14.71 -6.76
C ASP A 103 -23.82 -13.74 -7.82
N ASN A 104 -23.13 -12.63 -8.08
CA ASN A 104 -23.46 -11.65 -9.12
C ASN A 104 -22.97 -12.04 -10.51
N ALA A 105 -22.15 -13.09 -10.63
CA ALA A 105 -21.69 -13.54 -11.93
C ALA A 105 -22.89 -13.88 -12.82
N GLU A 106 -22.82 -13.39 -14.06
CA GLU A 106 -23.89 -13.62 -15.01
C GLU A 106 -24.12 -15.12 -15.20
N GLN A 107 -25.34 -15.56 -14.88
CA GLN A 107 -25.72 -16.95 -15.00
C GLN A 107 -26.27 -17.21 -16.40
N ALA A 108 -25.81 -18.27 -17.02
CA ALA A 108 -26.38 -18.72 -18.28
C ALA A 108 -27.87 -19.08 -18.08
N LYS A 109 -28.77 -18.22 -18.55
CA LYS A 109 -30.22 -18.41 -18.45
C LYS A 109 -30.74 -19.14 -19.73
N GLY A 110 -31.78 -19.93 -19.56
CA GLY A 110 -32.47 -20.54 -20.71
C GLY A 110 -31.82 -21.81 -21.27
N GLY A 111 -30.79 -22.38 -20.62
CA GLY A 111 -30.15 -23.61 -21.08
C GLY A 111 -31.10 -24.81 -21.18
N ARG A 112 -32.06 -24.91 -20.23
CA ARG A 112 -33.12 -25.94 -20.29
C ARG A 112 -34.08 -25.72 -21.47
N VAL A 113 -34.49 -24.46 -21.66
CA VAL A 113 -35.40 -24.11 -22.76
C VAL A 113 -34.72 -24.34 -24.13
N LYS A 114 -33.49 -23.89 -24.29
CA LYS A 114 -32.70 -24.16 -25.52
C LYS A 114 -32.45 -25.65 -25.72
N GLY A 115 -32.19 -26.38 -24.64
CA GLY A 115 -32.02 -27.85 -24.69
C GLY A 115 -33.31 -28.56 -25.08
N ALA A 116 -34.44 -28.17 -24.47
CA ALA A 116 -35.76 -28.70 -24.80
C ALA A 116 -36.14 -28.46 -26.28
N ALA A 117 -35.96 -27.21 -26.76
CA ALA A 117 -36.26 -26.85 -28.14
C ALA A 117 -35.41 -27.65 -29.15
N ARG A 118 -34.11 -27.77 -28.91
CA ARG A 118 -33.24 -28.58 -29.77
C ARG A 118 -33.54 -30.06 -29.70
N GLY A 119 -33.82 -30.59 -28.51
CA GLY A 119 -34.22 -31.99 -28.30
C GLY A 119 -35.55 -32.31 -28.93
N ALA A 120 -36.57 -31.42 -28.83
CA ALA A 120 -37.84 -31.56 -29.46
C ALA A 120 -37.73 -31.61 -30.99
N ALA A 121 -36.97 -30.67 -31.58
CA ALA A 121 -36.75 -30.63 -33.02
C ALA A 121 -36.04 -31.90 -33.54
N GLY A 122 -34.98 -32.34 -32.84
CA GLY A 122 -34.29 -33.57 -33.22
C GLY A 122 -35.13 -34.82 -33.00
N GLY A 123 -35.86 -34.91 -31.89
CA GLY A 123 -36.74 -36.03 -31.58
C GLY A 123 -37.96 -36.13 -32.51
N ALA A 124 -38.55 -34.98 -32.93
CA ALA A 124 -39.61 -34.94 -33.91
C ALA A 124 -39.14 -35.48 -35.28
N ALA A 125 -37.94 -35.08 -35.71
CA ALA A 125 -37.37 -35.57 -36.97
C ALA A 125 -37.12 -37.08 -36.97
N VAL A 126 -36.61 -37.63 -35.87
CA VAL A 126 -36.39 -39.06 -35.71
C VAL A 126 -37.71 -39.82 -35.59
N GLY A 127 -38.68 -39.33 -34.80
CA GLY A 127 -39.99 -39.93 -34.63
C GLY A 127 -40.84 -39.96 -35.95
N ALA A 128 -40.71 -38.92 -36.78
CA ALA A 128 -41.36 -38.87 -38.06
C ALA A 128 -40.79 -39.87 -39.07
N ILE A 129 -39.49 -40.23 -38.93
CA ILE A 129 -38.84 -41.20 -39.84
C ILE A 129 -39.15 -42.65 -39.43
N ALA A 130 -39.28 -42.91 -38.10
CA ALA A 130 -39.38 -44.25 -37.56
C ALA A 130 -40.80 -44.82 -37.56
N ASP A 131 -41.83 -44.04 -37.12
CA ASP A 131 -43.18 -44.55 -36.89
C ASP A 131 -44.30 -43.55 -37.13
N ASP A 132 -44.10 -42.51 -37.92
CA ASP A 132 -45.04 -41.41 -38.17
C ASP A 132 -45.56 -40.70 -36.90
N GLU A 133 -44.90 -40.94 -35.76
CA GLU A 133 -45.24 -40.40 -34.44
C GLU A 133 -44.31 -39.24 -34.00
N ALA A 134 -44.21 -38.19 -34.81
CA ALA A 134 -43.42 -37.03 -34.59
C ALA A 134 -43.66 -36.37 -33.19
N GLY A 135 -44.88 -36.47 -32.68
CA GLY A 135 -45.26 -35.93 -31.37
C GLY A 135 -44.61 -36.65 -30.20
N LYS A 136 -44.56 -38.00 -30.23
CA LYS A 136 -43.89 -38.77 -29.16
C LYS A 136 -42.38 -38.61 -29.20
N GLY A 137 -41.78 -38.57 -30.37
CA GLY A 137 -40.37 -38.29 -30.57
C GLY A 137 -39.98 -36.89 -30.10
N ALA A 138 -40.81 -35.87 -30.38
CA ALA A 138 -40.60 -34.50 -29.89
C ALA A 138 -40.66 -34.41 -28.37
N ALA A 139 -41.62 -35.08 -27.71
CA ALA A 139 -41.75 -35.09 -26.25
C ALA A 139 -40.55 -35.77 -25.57
N ALA A 140 -40.12 -36.93 -26.05
CA ALA A 140 -38.95 -37.63 -25.54
C ALA A 140 -37.66 -36.83 -25.75
N GLY A 141 -37.50 -36.26 -26.94
CA GLY A 141 -36.36 -35.40 -27.27
C GLY A 141 -36.32 -34.11 -26.45
N ALA A 142 -37.47 -33.49 -26.20
CA ALA A 142 -37.57 -32.33 -25.30
C ALA A 142 -37.16 -32.67 -23.88
N ALA A 143 -37.63 -33.80 -23.35
CA ALA A 143 -37.26 -34.26 -22.01
C ALA A 143 -35.75 -34.52 -21.89
N ALA A 144 -35.15 -35.23 -22.82
CA ALA A 144 -33.70 -35.46 -22.87
C ALA A 144 -32.92 -34.14 -23.04
N GLY A 145 -33.41 -33.26 -23.92
CA GLY A 145 -32.81 -31.96 -24.17
C GLY A 145 -32.83 -31.03 -22.96
N THR A 146 -33.89 -31.07 -22.14
CA THR A 146 -33.94 -30.31 -20.87
C THR A 146 -32.89 -30.78 -19.87
N MET A 147 -32.70 -32.09 -19.77
CA MET A 147 -31.69 -32.65 -18.87
C MET A 147 -30.28 -32.26 -19.28
N VAL A 148 -29.94 -32.45 -20.56
CA VAL A 148 -28.62 -32.09 -21.11
C VAL A 148 -28.39 -30.59 -21.06
N GLY A 149 -29.35 -29.77 -21.47
CA GLY A 149 -29.28 -28.30 -21.42
C GLY A 149 -29.15 -27.80 -19.99
N GLY A 150 -29.87 -28.39 -19.04
CA GLY A 150 -29.76 -28.05 -17.63
C GLY A 150 -28.40 -28.41 -17.01
N ALA A 151 -27.86 -29.57 -17.36
CA ALA A 151 -26.51 -29.97 -16.90
C ALA A 151 -25.42 -29.03 -17.46
N LYS A 152 -25.49 -28.69 -18.74
CA LYS A 152 -24.58 -27.76 -19.41
C LYS A 152 -24.66 -26.37 -18.75
N GLN A 153 -25.87 -25.89 -18.49
CA GLN A 153 -26.09 -24.60 -17.80
C GLN A 153 -25.44 -24.59 -16.38
N ARG A 154 -25.66 -25.67 -15.60
CA ARG A 154 -25.06 -25.76 -14.26
C ARG A 154 -23.54 -25.72 -14.33
N ARG A 155 -22.92 -26.41 -15.28
CA ARG A 155 -21.46 -26.36 -15.48
C ARG A 155 -20.98 -24.96 -15.86
N ALA A 156 -21.67 -24.30 -16.77
CA ALA A 156 -21.38 -22.94 -17.21
C ALA A 156 -21.51 -21.95 -16.04
N ASN A 157 -22.58 -22.04 -15.24
CA ASN A 157 -22.76 -21.20 -14.07
C ASN A 157 -21.67 -21.44 -13.01
N LYS A 158 -21.28 -22.71 -12.79
CA LYS A 158 -20.18 -23.03 -11.87
C LYS A 158 -18.85 -22.44 -12.35
N ALA A 159 -18.54 -22.57 -13.62
CA ALA A 159 -17.34 -22.01 -14.21
C ALA A 159 -17.34 -20.47 -14.11
N SER A 160 -18.46 -19.80 -14.44
CA SER A 160 -18.63 -18.35 -14.35
C SER A 160 -18.41 -17.85 -12.90
N LYS A 161 -19.01 -18.53 -11.91
CA LYS A 161 -18.81 -18.20 -10.49
C LYS A 161 -17.36 -18.36 -10.04
N GLN A 162 -16.69 -19.43 -10.47
CA GLN A 162 -15.29 -19.65 -10.16
C GLN A 162 -14.39 -18.57 -10.77
N GLN A 163 -14.62 -18.22 -12.03
CA GLN A 163 -13.87 -17.14 -12.69
C GLN A 163 -14.07 -15.80 -12.01
N ALA A 164 -15.30 -15.44 -11.62
CA ALA A 164 -15.59 -14.20 -10.92
C ALA A 164 -14.89 -14.14 -9.55
N ALA A 165 -14.93 -15.24 -8.79
CA ALA A 165 -14.24 -15.31 -7.51
C ALA A 165 -12.71 -15.19 -7.67
N GLN A 166 -12.12 -15.86 -8.66
CA GLN A 166 -10.68 -15.78 -8.94
C GLN A 166 -10.27 -14.39 -9.41
N ALA A 167 -11.03 -13.77 -10.32
CA ALA A 167 -10.76 -12.41 -10.79
C ALA A 167 -10.79 -11.40 -9.62
N THR A 168 -11.77 -11.54 -8.72
CA THR A 168 -11.87 -10.69 -7.52
C THR A 168 -10.68 -10.91 -6.58
N ALA A 169 -10.25 -12.16 -6.37
CA ALA A 169 -9.08 -12.48 -5.56
C ALA A 169 -7.80 -11.86 -6.13
N GLN A 170 -7.59 -11.94 -7.45
CA GLN A 170 -6.46 -11.31 -8.11
C GLN A 170 -6.49 -9.78 -7.98
N GLN A 171 -7.65 -9.18 -8.16
CA GLN A 171 -7.82 -7.74 -8.00
C GLN A 171 -7.53 -7.28 -6.57
N GLN A 172 -7.97 -8.02 -5.56
CA GLN A 172 -7.67 -7.76 -4.15
C GLN A 172 -6.17 -7.79 -3.88
N GLN A 173 -5.46 -8.80 -4.37
CA GLN A 173 -3.99 -8.90 -4.23
C GLN A 173 -3.27 -7.71 -4.89
N GLN A 174 -3.70 -7.30 -6.07
CA GLN A 174 -3.14 -6.13 -6.75
C GLN A 174 -3.37 -4.84 -5.97
N GLN A 175 -4.57 -4.64 -5.42
CA GLN A 175 -4.88 -3.46 -4.61
C GLN A 175 -4.03 -3.41 -3.33
N GLU A 176 -3.86 -4.54 -2.65
CA GLU A 176 -3.01 -4.62 -1.45
C GLU A 176 -1.54 -4.35 -1.77
N ALA A 177 -1.03 -4.91 -2.86
CA ALA A 177 0.33 -4.66 -3.32
C ALA A 177 0.56 -3.18 -3.68
N GLN A 178 -0.40 -2.55 -4.37
CA GLN A 178 -0.34 -1.13 -4.70
C GLN A 178 -0.41 -0.24 -3.46
N ALA A 179 -1.30 -0.55 -2.52
CA ALA A 179 -1.41 0.19 -1.25
C ALA A 179 -0.13 0.09 -0.42
N GLY A 180 0.46 -1.10 -0.34
CA GLY A 180 1.74 -1.32 0.32
C GLY A 180 2.89 -0.55 -0.34
N ALA A 181 2.97 -0.58 -1.68
CA ALA A 181 3.98 0.16 -2.43
C ALA A 181 3.82 1.68 -2.26
N ALA A 182 2.59 2.19 -2.31
CA ALA A 182 2.30 3.61 -2.10
C ALA A 182 2.70 4.06 -0.68
N TYR A 183 2.42 3.24 0.33
CA TYR A 183 2.83 3.51 1.69
C TYR A 183 4.37 3.58 1.82
N GLN A 184 5.09 2.62 1.26
CA GLN A 184 6.56 2.62 1.27
C GLN A 184 7.15 3.83 0.54
N GLN A 185 6.61 4.20 -0.61
CA GLN A 185 7.00 5.42 -1.33
C GLN A 185 6.75 6.68 -0.49
N GLY A 186 5.65 6.72 0.25
CA GLY A 186 5.36 7.80 1.18
C GLY A 186 6.45 7.92 2.27
N ILE A 187 6.79 6.81 2.90
CA ILE A 187 7.86 6.74 3.91
C ILE A 187 9.21 7.20 3.31
N ASP A 188 9.56 6.77 2.10
CA ASP A 188 10.82 7.17 1.46
C ASP A 188 10.81 8.66 1.08
N THR A 189 9.66 9.20 0.71
CA THR A 189 9.49 10.64 0.48
C THR A 189 9.69 11.45 1.76
N PHE A 190 9.21 10.93 2.90
CA PHE A 190 9.41 11.53 4.21
C PHE A 190 10.88 11.47 4.67
N LYS A 191 11.57 10.35 4.45
CA LYS A 191 12.96 10.15 4.88
C LYS A 191 13.93 11.19 4.31
N ARG A 192 13.70 11.65 3.09
CA ARG A 192 14.59 12.63 2.44
C ARG A 192 14.69 13.96 3.17
N PRO A 193 13.60 14.72 3.43
CA PRO A 193 13.69 15.97 4.18
C PRO A 193 14.09 15.74 5.65
N PHE A 194 13.73 14.60 6.24
CA PHE A 194 14.17 14.25 7.60
C PHE A 194 15.68 14.09 7.66
N SER A 195 16.29 13.30 6.79
CA SER A 195 17.75 13.11 6.77
C SER A 195 18.48 14.41 6.49
N ALA A 196 18.01 15.21 5.52
CA ALA A 196 18.61 16.51 5.22
C ALA A 196 18.59 17.46 6.42
N CYS A 197 17.49 17.51 7.16
CA CYS A 197 17.38 18.31 8.38
C CYS A 197 18.36 17.84 9.47
N MET A 198 18.43 16.55 9.73
CA MET A 198 19.32 15.97 10.73
C MET A 198 20.80 16.14 10.36
N GLU A 199 21.14 15.95 9.09
CA GLU A 199 22.50 16.16 8.59
C GLU A 199 22.95 17.63 8.75
N ALA A 200 22.06 18.59 8.47
CA ALA A 200 22.32 20.01 8.69
C ALA A 200 22.57 20.35 10.15
N ARG A 201 22.06 19.55 11.09
CA ARG A 201 22.30 19.69 12.54
C ARG A 201 23.51 18.90 13.04
N GLY A 202 24.26 18.26 12.14
CA GLY A 202 25.51 17.56 12.49
C GLY A 202 25.29 16.12 12.96
N TYR A 203 24.26 15.44 12.47
CA TYR A 203 24.06 14.00 12.65
C TYR A 203 24.44 13.23 11.39
N SER A 204 24.79 11.97 11.55
CA SER A 204 24.92 11.01 10.44
C SER A 204 23.71 10.10 10.48
N ILE A 205 23.01 9.99 9.38
CA ILE A 205 21.81 9.17 9.27
C ILE A 205 22.13 7.88 8.51
N LYS A 206 21.65 6.74 9.04
CA LYS A 206 21.77 5.41 8.43
C LYS A 206 20.45 4.64 8.51
#